data_69b72d24b9da2aed737f1f32527c6e0b
#
_entry.id   69b72d24b9da2aed737f1f32527c6e0b
#
_cell.length_a   1.000
_cell.length_b   1.000
_cell.length_c   1.000
_cell.angle_alpha   90.00
_cell.angle_beta   90.00
_cell.angle_gamma   90.00
#
_symmetry.space_group_name_H-M   'P 1'
#
loop_
_entity.id
_entity.type
_entity.pdbx_description
1 polymer ?
#
loop_
_entity_poly.entity_id
_entity_poly.type
_entity_poly.pdbx_seq_one_letter_code
_entity_poly.pdbx_strand_id
1 'polypeptide(L)'
;MKILDLKKQYKSLYQPSAKKIETVQVPNLQFAMIDGAIEKGSEPGKSPSFAEATQALYSLSYTLKFMFKKHKTHAIDYPVMALEGLWWVEDGFFNITVKDNWFYTLMIMQPNIITPEIFEEAREQVRKKKGDSHMLNNTRLAHFEEGLCVQTMHIGPYVTEPATLDRMHKFMTESGLKDRVGPLGGKHHEIYLSDPRKAAPDKMKTVLRHPVVTI
;
A
#
# COMPACT_ATOMS: atom_id res chain seq x y z
N MET A 1 -10.06 25.39 -10.34
CA MET A 1 -9.81 24.07 -9.73
C MET A 1 -8.33 23.96 -9.38
N LYS A 2 -7.99 23.66 -8.12
CA LYS A 2 -6.62 23.42 -7.66
C LYS A 2 -6.24 21.96 -7.95
N ILE A 3 -4.99 21.71 -8.36
CA ILE A 3 -4.48 20.35 -8.59
C ILE A 3 -3.46 20.02 -7.51
N LEU A 4 -3.63 18.89 -6.83
CA LEU A 4 -2.65 18.30 -5.92
C LEU A 4 -2.01 17.11 -6.63
N ASP A 5 -0.78 17.27 -7.11
CA ASP A 5 -0.06 16.20 -7.80
C ASP A 5 0.75 15.38 -6.80
N LEU A 6 0.04 14.50 -6.06
CA LEU A 6 0.65 13.62 -5.07
C LEU A 6 1.71 12.68 -5.68
N LYS A 7 1.51 12.26 -6.93
CA LYS A 7 2.48 11.38 -7.62
C LYS A 7 3.80 12.10 -7.88
N LYS A 8 3.75 13.40 -8.18
CA LYS A 8 4.94 14.24 -8.33
C LYS A 8 5.57 14.57 -6.99
N GLN A 9 4.75 14.92 -5.99
CA GLN A 9 5.20 15.26 -4.64
C GLN A 9 5.96 14.12 -3.98
N TYR A 10 5.47 12.87 -4.11
CA TYR A 10 6.06 11.67 -3.52
C TYR A 10 6.72 10.76 -4.55
N LYS A 11 7.27 11.33 -5.62
CA LYS A 11 7.85 10.56 -6.73
C LYS A 11 8.92 9.58 -6.27
N SER A 12 9.81 9.96 -5.36
CA SER A 12 10.84 9.08 -4.82
C SER A 12 10.28 7.85 -4.13
N LEU A 13 9.11 7.94 -3.50
CA LEU A 13 8.47 6.84 -2.79
C LEU A 13 7.72 5.88 -3.72
N TYR A 14 7.19 6.38 -4.85
CA TYR A 14 6.32 5.61 -5.75
C TYR A 14 6.96 5.26 -7.10
N GLN A 15 8.14 5.81 -7.40
CA GLN A 15 8.82 5.56 -8.67
C GLN A 15 10.34 5.37 -8.48
N PRO A 16 10.77 4.48 -7.55
CA PRO A 16 12.19 4.16 -7.44
C PRO A 16 12.70 3.50 -8.71
N SER A 17 14.02 3.46 -8.86
CA SER A 17 14.67 2.79 -9.98
C SER A 17 14.58 1.26 -9.83
N ALA A 18 14.34 0.53 -10.94
CA ALA A 18 14.48 -0.92 -10.96
C ALA A 18 15.95 -1.40 -10.99
N LYS A 19 16.89 -0.49 -11.35
CA LYS A 19 18.31 -0.79 -11.46
C LYS A 19 19.09 -0.53 -10.18
N LYS A 20 18.50 0.20 -9.23
CA LYS A 20 19.16 0.60 -7.98
C LYS A 20 18.31 0.19 -6.80
N ILE A 21 18.96 -0.23 -5.75
CA ILE A 21 18.40 -0.33 -4.41
C ILE A 21 18.84 0.93 -3.67
N GLU A 22 17.94 1.56 -2.95
CA GLU A 22 18.21 2.84 -2.29
C GLU A 22 17.58 2.90 -0.91
N THR A 23 18.19 3.68 -0.04
CA THR A 23 17.58 4.08 1.23
C THR A 23 16.68 5.27 1.00
N VAL A 24 15.55 5.31 1.71
CA VAL A 24 14.59 6.41 1.67
C VAL A 24 14.02 6.67 3.05
N GLN A 25 13.80 7.94 3.38
CA GLN A 25 13.06 8.34 4.57
C GLN A 25 11.59 8.50 4.20
N VAL A 26 10.74 7.61 4.72
CA VAL A 26 9.28 7.69 4.52
C VAL A 26 8.68 8.51 5.65
N PRO A 27 8.12 9.70 5.35
CA PRO A 27 7.55 10.56 6.38
C PRO A 27 6.20 10.02 6.87
N ASN A 28 5.65 10.68 7.89
CA ASN A 28 4.29 10.42 8.33
C ASN A 28 3.30 10.85 7.24
N LEU A 29 2.57 9.88 6.69
CA LEU A 29 1.58 10.05 5.62
C LEU A 29 0.21 9.58 6.08
N GLN A 30 -0.85 10.16 5.50
CA GLN A 30 -2.23 9.80 5.79
C GLN A 30 -2.77 8.79 4.79
N PHE A 31 -3.47 7.78 5.29
CA PHE A 31 -4.01 6.70 4.47
C PHE A 31 -5.46 6.35 4.85
N ALA A 32 -6.22 5.91 3.86
CA ALA A 32 -7.36 5.05 4.08
C ALA A 32 -6.84 3.62 4.23
N MET A 33 -7.13 2.94 5.34
CA MET A 33 -6.58 1.63 5.69
C MET A 33 -7.64 0.62 6.05
N ILE A 34 -7.33 -0.67 5.85
CA ILE A 34 -8.10 -1.80 6.34
C ILE A 34 -7.16 -2.97 6.66
N ASP A 35 -7.37 -3.62 7.81
CA ASP A 35 -6.65 -4.84 8.17
C ASP A 35 -7.45 -6.07 7.79
N GLY A 36 -6.75 -7.17 7.53
CA GLY A 36 -7.33 -8.45 7.23
C GLY A 36 -6.31 -9.58 7.23
N ALA A 37 -6.78 -10.76 6.89
CA ALA A 37 -5.97 -11.97 6.75
C ALA A 37 -6.35 -12.70 5.46
N ILE A 38 -5.41 -13.44 4.92
CA ILE A 38 -5.67 -14.35 3.80
C ILE A 38 -6.25 -15.64 4.36
N GLU A 39 -7.32 -16.11 3.76
CA GLU A 39 -7.98 -17.36 4.16
C GLU A 39 -7.02 -18.55 4.03
N LYS A 40 -7.06 -19.44 5.00
CA LYS A 40 -6.21 -20.63 5.01
C LYS A 40 -6.30 -21.40 3.70
N GLY A 41 -5.14 -21.70 3.11
CA GLY A 41 -5.05 -22.39 1.82
C GLY A 41 -5.37 -21.53 0.59
N SER A 42 -5.54 -20.21 0.77
CA SER A 42 -5.74 -19.26 -0.33
C SER A 42 -4.46 -18.46 -0.60
N GLU A 43 -4.47 -17.73 -1.69
CA GLU A 43 -3.45 -16.77 -2.09
C GLU A 43 -4.08 -15.36 -2.19
N PRO A 44 -3.33 -14.26 -2.00
CA PRO A 44 -3.88 -12.90 -2.09
C PRO A 44 -4.74 -12.67 -3.32
N GLY A 45 -4.28 -13.09 -4.49
CA GLY A 45 -5.00 -12.92 -5.76
C GLY A 45 -6.29 -13.77 -5.89
N LYS A 46 -6.52 -14.73 -5.00
CA LYS A 46 -7.69 -15.62 -4.97
C LYS A 46 -8.54 -15.46 -3.72
N SER A 47 -8.09 -14.65 -2.75
CA SER A 47 -8.76 -14.39 -1.48
C SER A 47 -9.97 -13.48 -1.68
N PRO A 48 -11.19 -13.93 -1.35
CA PRO A 48 -12.38 -13.09 -1.39
C PRO A 48 -12.28 -11.88 -0.46
N SER A 49 -11.80 -12.06 0.77
CA SER A 49 -11.66 -10.98 1.75
C SER A 49 -10.69 -9.90 1.26
N PHE A 50 -9.57 -10.28 0.64
CA PHE A 50 -8.64 -9.34 0.02
C PHE A 50 -9.28 -8.55 -1.12
N ALA A 51 -10.07 -9.21 -1.97
CA ALA A 51 -10.77 -8.57 -3.08
C ALA A 51 -11.82 -7.56 -2.56
N GLU A 52 -12.60 -7.94 -1.55
CA GLU A 52 -13.59 -7.07 -0.92
C GLU A 52 -12.95 -5.86 -0.21
N ALA A 53 -11.86 -6.07 0.53
CA ALA A 53 -11.08 -5.00 1.16
C ALA A 53 -10.53 -4.02 0.13
N THR A 54 -9.96 -4.53 -0.96
CA THR A 54 -9.48 -3.73 -2.10
C THR A 54 -10.62 -2.90 -2.71
N GLN A 55 -11.78 -3.51 -2.92
CA GLN A 55 -12.96 -2.83 -3.48
C GLN A 55 -13.47 -1.73 -2.54
N ALA A 56 -13.50 -1.96 -1.23
CA ALA A 56 -13.91 -0.99 -0.24
C ALA A 56 -13.00 0.25 -0.25
N LEU A 57 -11.67 0.04 -0.22
CA LEU A 57 -10.68 1.11 -0.26
C LEU A 57 -10.75 1.96 -1.53
N TYR A 58 -10.84 1.32 -2.70
CA TYR A 58 -10.98 2.07 -3.95
C TYR A 58 -12.31 2.83 -4.04
N SER A 59 -13.41 2.21 -3.58
CA SER A 59 -14.73 2.87 -3.58
C SER A 59 -14.70 4.12 -2.73
N LEU A 60 -14.10 4.05 -1.55
CA LEU A 60 -13.94 5.17 -0.62
C LEU A 60 -13.01 6.24 -1.21
N SER A 61 -11.83 5.86 -1.70
CA SER A 61 -10.85 6.79 -2.25
C SER A 61 -11.36 7.55 -3.48
N TYR A 62 -12.11 6.88 -4.37
CA TYR A 62 -12.74 7.57 -5.49
C TYR A 62 -13.90 8.47 -5.04
N THR A 63 -14.67 8.08 -4.03
CA THR A 63 -15.73 8.93 -3.47
C THR A 63 -15.13 10.20 -2.89
N LEU A 64 -14.12 10.11 -2.05
CA LEU A 64 -13.36 11.23 -1.50
C LEU A 64 -12.84 12.16 -2.60
N LYS A 65 -12.15 11.59 -3.60
CA LYS A 65 -11.67 12.35 -4.76
C LYS A 65 -12.80 13.15 -5.42
N PHE A 66 -13.94 12.53 -5.69
CA PHE A 66 -15.03 13.21 -6.41
C PHE A 66 -15.80 14.20 -5.55
N MET A 67 -15.85 14.03 -4.24
CA MET A 67 -16.38 15.05 -3.32
C MET A 67 -15.59 16.36 -3.46
N PHE A 68 -14.26 16.29 -3.47
CA PHE A 68 -13.41 17.47 -3.66
C PHE A 68 -13.43 18.00 -5.11
N LYS A 69 -13.33 17.12 -6.10
CA LYS A 69 -13.32 17.52 -7.51
C LYS A 69 -14.59 18.24 -7.94
N LYS A 70 -15.76 17.84 -7.39
CA LYS A 70 -17.07 18.40 -7.73
C LYS A 70 -17.52 19.49 -6.77
N HIS A 71 -16.67 19.90 -5.81
CA HIS A 71 -17.03 20.97 -4.88
C HIS A 71 -17.26 22.29 -5.62
N LYS A 72 -18.42 22.93 -5.40
CA LYS A 72 -18.89 24.08 -6.21
C LYS A 72 -17.94 25.28 -6.18
N THR A 73 -17.32 25.57 -5.03
CA THR A 73 -16.51 26.79 -4.82
C THR A 73 -15.02 26.50 -4.64
N HIS A 74 -14.65 25.35 -4.10
CA HIS A 74 -13.27 24.98 -3.75
C HIS A 74 -12.87 23.64 -4.36
N ALA A 75 -13.08 23.50 -5.68
CA ALA A 75 -12.74 22.26 -6.39
C ALA A 75 -11.23 21.96 -6.34
N ILE A 76 -10.90 20.77 -5.84
CA ILE A 76 -9.54 20.25 -5.79
C ILE A 76 -9.53 18.89 -6.50
N ASP A 77 -8.66 18.71 -7.48
CA ASP A 77 -8.42 17.40 -8.11
C ASP A 77 -7.08 16.82 -7.67
N TYR A 78 -7.05 15.53 -7.41
CA TYR A 78 -5.85 14.78 -7.06
C TYR A 78 -5.95 13.33 -7.58
N PRO A 79 -4.84 12.66 -7.90
CA PRO A 79 -4.88 11.25 -8.31
C PRO A 79 -5.26 10.37 -7.13
N VAL A 80 -6.08 9.35 -7.36
CA VAL A 80 -6.15 8.22 -6.43
C VAL A 80 -4.81 7.50 -6.53
N MET A 81 -4.13 7.34 -5.39
CA MET A 81 -2.82 6.73 -5.31
C MET A 81 -2.91 5.21 -5.49
N ALA A 82 -1.77 4.57 -5.66
CA ALA A 82 -1.70 3.12 -5.78
C ALA A 82 -2.22 2.44 -4.51
N LEU A 83 -2.73 1.22 -4.65
CA LEU A 83 -2.95 0.32 -3.52
C LEU A 83 -1.58 -0.10 -2.97
N GLU A 84 -1.47 -0.12 -1.66
CA GLU A 84 -0.30 -0.57 -0.92
C GLU A 84 -0.71 -1.68 0.03
N GLY A 85 0.16 -2.64 0.26
CA GLY A 85 -0.03 -3.73 1.21
C GLY A 85 1.14 -3.85 2.16
N LEU A 86 0.86 -3.81 3.46
CA LEU A 86 1.80 -4.21 4.50
C LEU A 86 1.48 -5.65 4.87
N TRP A 87 2.47 -6.54 4.78
CA TRP A 87 2.30 -7.98 4.96
C TRP A 87 3.12 -8.49 6.14
N TRP A 88 2.54 -9.39 6.93
CA TRP A 88 3.23 -10.03 8.05
C TRP A 88 2.59 -11.37 8.42
N VAL A 89 3.26 -12.09 9.29
CA VAL A 89 2.75 -13.26 10.02
C VAL A 89 2.83 -12.96 11.52
N GLU A 90 1.98 -13.59 12.34
CA GLU A 90 1.97 -13.35 13.79
C GLU A 90 3.27 -13.83 14.45
N ASP A 91 3.71 -15.01 14.04
CA ASP A 91 4.90 -15.63 14.63
C ASP A 91 5.99 -15.83 13.58
N GLY A 92 7.22 -15.40 13.91
CA GLY A 92 8.40 -15.66 13.10
C GLY A 92 8.71 -14.59 12.05
N PHE A 93 9.37 -15.01 10.99
CA PHE A 93 9.78 -14.16 9.87
C PHE A 93 8.79 -14.29 8.72
N PHE A 94 8.37 -13.17 8.18
CA PHE A 94 7.60 -13.15 6.96
C PHE A 94 8.41 -13.75 5.81
N ASN A 95 7.83 -14.75 5.13
CA ASN A 95 8.45 -15.39 3.98
C ASN A 95 7.47 -15.37 2.81
N ILE A 96 7.82 -14.62 1.78
CA ILE A 96 6.97 -14.41 0.59
C ILE A 96 6.70 -15.71 -0.20
N THR A 97 7.51 -16.76 0.02
CA THR A 97 7.31 -18.06 -0.65
C THR A 97 6.38 -19.00 0.11
N VAL A 98 6.14 -18.74 1.40
CA VAL A 98 5.27 -19.53 2.28
C VAL A 98 3.97 -18.77 2.49
N LYS A 99 2.96 -19.07 1.67
CA LYS A 99 1.67 -18.34 1.68
C LYS A 99 0.69 -18.94 2.69
N ASP A 100 1.09 -19.00 3.95
CA ASP A 100 0.25 -19.50 5.04
C ASP A 100 0.20 -18.45 6.17
N ASN A 101 -1.00 -18.26 6.74
CA ASN A 101 -1.24 -17.33 7.85
C ASN A 101 -0.79 -15.88 7.59
N TRP A 102 -0.96 -15.39 6.37
CA TRP A 102 -0.64 -14.01 6.03
C TRP A 102 -1.70 -13.06 6.52
N PHE A 103 -1.27 -12.06 7.26
CA PHE A 103 -2.03 -10.87 7.59
C PHE A 103 -1.64 -9.71 6.69
N TYR A 104 -2.56 -8.78 6.49
CA TYR A 104 -2.32 -7.57 5.73
C TYR A 104 -2.93 -6.33 6.36
N THR A 105 -2.31 -5.18 6.11
CA THR A 105 -2.94 -3.88 6.11
C THR A 105 -2.94 -3.38 4.68
N LEU A 106 -4.10 -3.33 4.02
CA LEU A 106 -4.22 -2.64 2.73
C LEU A 106 -4.43 -1.16 2.98
N MET A 107 -3.82 -0.30 2.15
CA MET A 107 -3.92 1.13 2.30
C MET A 107 -3.82 1.87 0.97
N ILE A 108 -4.45 3.05 0.91
CA ILE A 108 -4.34 3.99 -0.21
C ILE A 108 -4.09 5.38 0.38
N MET A 109 -2.97 6.01 -0.01
CA MET A 109 -2.60 7.33 0.48
C MET A 109 -3.69 8.36 0.16
N GLN A 110 -4.03 9.16 1.16
CA GLN A 110 -4.98 10.27 1.07
C GLN A 110 -4.29 11.61 1.32
N PRO A 111 -4.70 12.69 0.63
CA PRO A 111 -4.16 14.01 0.94
C PRO A 111 -4.62 14.49 2.32
N ASN A 112 -3.80 15.29 3.00
CA ASN A 112 -4.07 15.80 4.35
C ASN A 112 -5.30 16.73 4.45
N ILE A 113 -5.94 17.07 3.33
CA ILE A 113 -7.22 17.79 3.31
C ILE A 113 -8.41 16.91 3.71
N ILE A 114 -8.23 15.58 3.75
CA ILE A 114 -9.26 14.65 4.19
C ILE A 114 -9.25 14.64 5.71
N THR A 115 -10.34 15.13 6.32
CA THR A 115 -10.56 15.04 7.77
C THR A 115 -11.34 13.78 8.13
N PRO A 116 -11.37 13.36 9.41
CA PRO A 116 -12.19 12.24 9.86
C PRO A 116 -13.66 12.40 9.48
N GLU A 117 -14.21 13.60 9.60
CA GLU A 117 -15.63 13.88 9.27
C GLU A 117 -15.91 13.69 7.78
N ILE A 118 -15.01 14.19 6.91
CA ILE A 118 -15.11 14.00 5.45
C ILE A 118 -14.97 12.53 5.09
N PHE A 119 -14.10 11.81 5.78
CA PHE A 119 -13.94 10.36 5.57
C PHE A 119 -15.21 9.59 5.92
N GLU A 120 -15.86 9.92 7.05
CA GLU A 120 -17.15 9.32 7.43
C GLU A 120 -18.27 9.68 6.45
N GLU A 121 -18.33 10.92 5.98
CA GLU A 121 -19.29 11.33 4.96
C GLU A 121 -19.12 10.52 3.67
N ALA A 122 -17.87 10.31 3.24
CA ALA A 122 -17.57 9.48 2.07
C ALA A 122 -17.99 8.01 2.29
N ARG A 123 -17.76 7.46 3.49
CA ARG A 123 -18.19 6.09 3.86
C ARG A 123 -19.71 5.96 3.76
N GLU A 124 -20.47 6.92 4.27
CA GLU A 124 -21.92 6.95 4.15
C GLU A 124 -22.40 7.05 2.70
N GLN A 125 -21.72 7.84 1.87
CA GLN A 125 -22.04 7.91 0.44
C GLN A 125 -21.79 6.58 -0.27
N VAL A 126 -20.70 5.86 0.06
CA VAL A 126 -20.43 4.52 -0.47
C VAL A 126 -21.48 3.53 -0.02
N ARG A 127 -21.86 3.54 1.29
CA ARG A 127 -22.90 2.67 1.87
C ARG A 127 -24.25 2.87 1.18
N LYS A 128 -24.67 4.10 0.97
CA LYS A 128 -25.93 4.41 0.25
C LYS A 128 -25.93 3.93 -1.19
N LYS A 129 -24.77 3.95 -1.86
CA LYS A 129 -24.64 3.63 -3.29
C LYS A 129 -24.44 2.14 -3.55
N LYS A 130 -23.71 1.43 -2.68
CA LYS A 130 -23.27 0.04 -2.91
C LYS A 130 -23.78 -0.96 -1.88
N GLY A 131 -24.48 -0.48 -0.87
CA GLY A 131 -24.88 -1.29 0.29
C GLY A 131 -23.85 -1.25 1.41
N ASP A 132 -24.28 -1.72 2.57
CA ASP A 132 -23.42 -1.91 3.73
C ASP A 132 -22.53 -3.13 3.54
N SER A 133 -21.28 -3.05 4.01
CA SER A 133 -20.38 -4.21 4.05
C SER A 133 -19.44 -4.13 5.25
N HIS A 134 -19.11 -5.29 5.79
CA HIS A 134 -18.17 -5.41 6.89
C HIS A 134 -16.81 -4.78 6.55
N MET A 135 -16.33 -4.98 5.31
CA MET A 135 -15.05 -4.41 4.87
C MET A 135 -15.10 -2.87 4.83
N LEU A 136 -16.20 -2.29 4.34
CA LEU A 136 -16.35 -0.83 4.35
C LEU A 136 -16.36 -0.26 5.77
N ASN A 137 -17.04 -0.93 6.71
CA ASN A 137 -17.14 -0.49 8.10
C ASN A 137 -15.79 -0.56 8.84
N ASN A 138 -14.92 -1.49 8.45
CA ASN A 138 -13.59 -1.66 9.04
C ASN A 138 -12.52 -0.75 8.41
N THR A 139 -12.87 0.07 7.41
CA THR A 139 -11.94 1.07 6.90
C THR A 139 -11.69 2.16 7.94
N ARG A 140 -10.49 2.69 7.99
CA ARG A 140 -10.12 3.83 8.86
C ARG A 140 -9.25 4.83 8.12
N LEU A 141 -9.32 6.09 8.55
CA LEU A 141 -8.35 7.12 8.18
C LEU A 141 -7.28 7.14 9.27
N ALA A 142 -6.04 6.92 8.90
CA ALA A 142 -4.94 6.85 9.86
C ALA A 142 -3.64 7.40 9.27
N HIS A 143 -2.78 7.87 10.16
CA HIS A 143 -1.41 8.24 9.83
C HIS A 143 -0.48 7.04 10.01
N PHE A 144 0.50 6.92 9.12
CA PHE A 144 1.53 5.90 9.18
C PHE A 144 2.88 6.49 8.80
N GLU A 145 3.88 6.30 9.66
CA GLU A 145 5.27 6.66 9.46
C GLU A 145 6.11 5.39 9.42
N GLU A 146 6.65 5.08 8.24
CA GLU A 146 7.50 3.88 8.09
C GLU A 146 8.97 4.17 8.45
N GLY A 147 9.39 5.44 8.36
CA GLY A 147 10.73 5.89 8.74
C GLY A 147 11.80 5.54 7.72
N LEU A 148 12.98 5.16 8.19
CA LEU A 148 14.09 4.75 7.32
C LEU A 148 13.79 3.38 6.69
N CYS A 149 13.81 3.34 5.36
CA CYS A 149 13.52 2.13 4.58
C CYS A 149 14.57 1.90 3.49
N VAL A 150 14.67 0.66 3.06
CA VAL A 150 15.31 0.26 1.80
C VAL A 150 14.23 -0.08 0.80
N GLN A 151 14.35 0.41 -0.45
CA GLN A 151 13.36 0.15 -1.49
C GLN A 151 13.98 -0.06 -2.87
N THR A 152 13.22 -0.70 -3.73
CA THR A 152 13.49 -0.83 -5.17
C THR A 152 12.22 -1.09 -5.95
N MET A 153 12.25 -0.90 -7.28
CA MET A 153 11.18 -1.32 -8.18
C MET A 153 11.43 -2.76 -8.61
N HIS A 154 10.51 -3.66 -8.31
CA HIS A 154 10.40 -4.97 -8.95
C HIS A 154 9.66 -4.84 -10.28
N ILE A 155 10.18 -5.44 -11.34
CA ILE A 155 9.51 -5.57 -12.65
C ILE A 155 9.39 -7.07 -12.94
N GLY A 156 8.16 -7.55 -13.04
CA GLY A 156 7.85 -8.96 -13.25
C GLY A 156 6.66 -9.43 -12.41
N PRO A 157 6.30 -10.72 -12.52
CA PRO A 157 5.24 -11.31 -11.72
C PRO A 157 5.69 -11.50 -10.26
N TYR A 158 4.76 -11.48 -9.32
CA TYR A 158 5.02 -11.62 -7.88
C TYR A 158 5.87 -12.86 -7.52
N VAL A 159 5.74 -13.94 -8.27
CA VAL A 159 6.53 -15.17 -8.07
C VAL A 159 8.05 -14.96 -8.24
N THR A 160 8.48 -13.87 -8.88
CA THR A 160 9.89 -13.53 -9.10
C THR A 160 10.44 -12.49 -8.09
N GLU A 161 9.62 -12.00 -7.18
CA GLU A 161 10.02 -11.05 -6.13
C GLU A 161 11.10 -11.56 -5.18
N PRO A 162 11.18 -12.87 -4.83
CA PRO A 162 12.25 -13.39 -3.97
C PRO A 162 13.65 -13.00 -4.44
N ALA A 163 13.94 -13.07 -5.73
CA ALA A 163 15.24 -12.66 -6.27
C ALA A 163 15.54 -11.15 -6.09
N THR A 164 14.49 -10.31 -6.08
CA THR A 164 14.62 -8.87 -5.80
C THR A 164 14.84 -8.62 -4.31
N LEU A 165 14.16 -9.37 -3.43
CA LEU A 165 14.36 -9.31 -1.98
C LEU A 165 15.76 -9.75 -1.58
N ASP A 166 16.30 -10.81 -2.19
CA ASP A 166 17.70 -11.24 -1.96
C ASP A 166 18.70 -10.12 -2.28
N ARG A 167 18.47 -9.37 -3.36
CA ARG A 167 19.28 -8.20 -3.69
C ARG A 167 19.14 -7.08 -2.65
N MET A 168 17.92 -6.87 -2.12
CA MET A 168 17.70 -5.88 -1.07
C MET A 168 18.40 -6.28 0.22
N HIS A 169 18.31 -7.54 0.65
CA HIS A 169 19.00 -8.04 1.85
C HIS A 169 20.53 -7.94 1.73
N LYS A 170 21.09 -8.26 0.54
CA LYS A 170 22.52 -8.07 0.27
C LYS A 170 22.91 -6.60 0.42
N PHE A 171 22.15 -5.68 -0.18
CA PHE A 171 22.39 -4.23 -0.05
C PHE A 171 22.33 -3.76 1.40
N MET A 172 21.33 -4.22 2.18
CA MET A 172 21.21 -3.88 3.59
C MET A 172 22.45 -4.31 4.38
N THR A 173 22.91 -5.56 4.18
CA THR A 173 24.11 -6.10 4.84
C THR A 173 25.34 -5.29 4.49
N GLU A 174 25.57 -5.00 3.20
CA GLU A 174 26.72 -4.23 2.71
C GLU A 174 26.70 -2.76 3.18
N SER A 175 25.50 -2.24 3.52
CA SER A 175 25.31 -0.85 3.98
C SER A 175 25.24 -0.72 5.51
N GLY A 176 25.48 -1.78 6.28
CA GLY A 176 25.37 -1.74 7.74
C GLY A 176 23.95 -1.50 8.23
N LEU A 177 22.97 -2.00 7.49
CA LEU A 177 21.54 -1.89 7.80
C LEU A 177 20.96 -3.25 8.19
N LYS A 178 20.06 -3.25 9.15
CA LYS A 178 19.31 -4.45 9.57
C LYS A 178 17.85 -4.31 9.17
N ASP A 179 17.33 -5.33 8.49
CA ASP A 179 15.92 -5.46 8.17
C ASP A 179 15.08 -5.56 9.44
N ARG A 180 13.99 -4.81 9.50
CA ARG A 180 13.02 -4.85 10.62
C ARG A 180 11.85 -5.78 10.35
N VAL A 181 11.67 -6.31 9.13
CA VAL A 181 10.54 -7.20 8.80
C VAL A 181 10.58 -8.43 9.70
N GLY A 182 9.44 -8.75 10.32
CA GLY A 182 9.29 -9.85 11.26
C GLY A 182 9.45 -9.44 12.73
N PRO A 183 10.31 -10.12 13.54
CA PRO A 183 10.35 -9.97 14.99
C PRO A 183 10.67 -8.55 15.50
N LEU A 184 11.23 -7.69 14.64
CA LEU A 184 11.49 -6.29 14.97
C LEU A 184 10.30 -5.37 14.68
N GLY A 185 9.11 -5.94 14.37
CA GLY A 185 7.86 -5.24 14.20
C GLY A 185 7.67 -4.54 12.87
N GLY A 186 8.64 -4.63 11.95
CA GLY A 186 8.48 -4.17 10.56
C GLY A 186 7.61 -5.13 9.75
N LYS A 187 7.03 -4.60 8.67
CA LYS A 187 6.20 -5.38 7.75
C LYS A 187 6.80 -5.32 6.35
N HIS A 188 6.64 -6.40 5.58
CA HIS A 188 6.93 -6.39 4.15
C HIS A 188 5.95 -5.48 3.44
N HIS A 189 6.43 -4.47 2.72
CA HIS A 189 5.62 -3.45 2.09
C HIS A 189 5.69 -3.53 0.57
N GLU A 190 4.55 -3.68 -0.06
CA GLU A 190 4.36 -3.71 -1.50
C GLU A 190 3.49 -2.53 -1.95
N ILE A 191 3.91 -1.80 -3.00
CA ILE A 191 3.10 -0.75 -3.63
C ILE A 191 2.79 -1.19 -5.06
N TYR A 192 1.52 -1.44 -5.36
CA TYR A 192 1.07 -2.03 -6.62
C TYR A 192 0.85 -0.97 -7.69
N LEU A 193 1.84 -0.77 -8.56
CA LEU A 193 1.78 0.25 -9.62
C LEU A 193 1.10 -0.24 -10.89
N SER A 194 0.90 -1.54 -11.02
CA SER A 194 0.23 -2.18 -12.15
C SER A 194 -1.04 -2.90 -11.71
N ASP A 195 -2.08 -2.84 -12.52
CA ASP A 195 -3.27 -3.70 -12.34
C ASP A 195 -2.96 -5.08 -12.95
N PRO A 196 -2.86 -6.16 -12.14
CA PRO A 196 -2.48 -7.50 -12.62
C PRO A 196 -3.49 -8.09 -13.61
N ARG A 197 -4.71 -7.55 -13.66
CA ARG A 197 -5.74 -7.97 -14.62
C ARG A 197 -5.54 -7.38 -16.02
N LYS A 198 -4.66 -6.35 -16.15
CA LYS A 198 -4.47 -5.58 -17.39
C LYS A 198 -3.03 -5.60 -17.86
N ALA A 199 -2.06 -5.63 -16.95
CA ALA A 199 -0.66 -5.61 -17.28
C ALA A 199 -0.18 -7.01 -17.70
N ALA A 200 0.68 -7.09 -18.70
CA ALA A 200 1.39 -8.32 -18.99
C ALA A 200 2.30 -8.67 -17.78
N PRO A 201 2.38 -9.96 -17.37
CA PRO A 201 3.11 -10.34 -16.16
C PRO A 201 4.56 -9.84 -16.11
N ASP A 202 5.28 -9.92 -17.22
CA ASP A 202 6.67 -9.45 -17.37
C ASP A 202 6.84 -7.93 -17.28
N LYS A 203 5.74 -7.17 -17.36
CA LYS A 203 5.71 -5.70 -17.27
C LYS A 203 5.07 -5.18 -16.00
N MET A 204 4.63 -6.05 -15.11
CA MET A 204 4.09 -5.65 -13.81
C MET A 204 5.15 -4.89 -13.01
N LYS A 205 4.71 -3.90 -12.24
CA LYS A 205 5.59 -3.06 -11.41
C LYS A 205 5.07 -3.02 -9.99
N THR A 206 5.92 -3.40 -9.06
CA THR A 206 5.69 -3.33 -7.62
C THR A 206 6.88 -2.63 -6.96
N VAL A 207 6.64 -1.64 -6.12
CA VAL A 207 7.71 -1.16 -5.23
C VAL A 207 7.77 -2.11 -4.06
N LEU A 208 8.94 -2.70 -3.82
CA LEU A 208 9.24 -3.46 -2.61
C LEU A 208 9.98 -2.54 -1.64
N ARG A 209 9.50 -2.47 -0.39
CA ARG A 209 10.06 -1.61 0.65
C ARG A 209 10.11 -2.33 1.98
N HIS A 210 11.24 -2.24 2.67
CA HIS A 210 11.44 -2.76 4.00
C HIS A 210 11.96 -1.69 4.94
N PRO A 211 11.35 -1.50 6.11
CA PRO A 211 11.88 -0.64 7.15
C PRO A 211 13.16 -1.23 7.73
N VAL A 212 14.15 -0.37 8.00
CA VAL A 212 15.47 -0.78 8.46
C VAL A 212 15.94 0.02 9.66
N VAL A 213 16.96 -0.49 10.35
CA VAL A 213 17.72 0.23 11.37
C VAL A 213 19.21 0.12 11.05
N THR A 214 20.00 1.09 11.48
CA THR A 214 21.45 1.01 11.45
C THR A 214 21.96 0.01 12.50
N ILE A 215 23.00 -0.75 12.16
CA ILE A 215 23.67 -1.70 13.06
C ILE A 215 24.73 -0.94 13.88
#